data_bef759071c2084817ed9120a9c26d84b
#
_entry.id   bef759071c2084817ed9120a9c26d84b
#
_cell.length_a   1.000
_cell.length_b   1.000
_cell.length_c   1.000
_cell.angle_alpha   90.00
_cell.angle_beta   90.00
_cell.angle_gamma   90.00
#
_symmetry.space_group_name_H-M   'P 1'
#
loop_
_entity.id
_entity.type
_entity.pdbx_description
1 polymer ?
#
loop_
_entity_poly.entity_id
_entity_poly.type
_entity_poly.pdbx_seq_one_letter_code
_entity_poly.pdbx_strand_id
1 'polypeptide(L)'
;METVICGIQQIGVGVCDVVEAYNWYIKAFGCDVMIADADGVAERMLPYTGGKPRRRRAILAVNLQGGAGFEVWQPMDGNIHKPAAEARLGDYGTFAGRVKCADLDAAYAHFQALEGAKLLGNISLSPCGQKHFFMSDPYGNIYDIVEDGYRFVELGLPTGGVDGEMIGVSDMDRSLRFYAELVGFDKVIYDETGTFGDLAPLPGGNGRFRRVRIAPSGPSEGPLSDIYGQGSIELFQAIEPEQAPVNLYEGRWWGDPGFIQLCFDIKNMKGIRERALALGHDFVCDGGEDFKMDAADGHFTYVEDPDGTLIEFVETFKIPVLPKLGIYLNLKKRDERRKLPRFLLKALRFMRIASIK
;
A
#
# COMPACT_ATOMS: atom_id res chain seq x y z
N MET A 1 -5.53 26.47 -1.86
CA MET A 1 -4.89 25.57 -0.88
C MET A 1 -3.94 24.68 -1.67
N GLU A 2 -2.76 24.45 -1.14
CA GLU A 2 -1.77 23.61 -1.81
C GLU A 2 -2.04 22.13 -1.48
N THR A 3 -1.82 21.23 -2.45
CA THR A 3 -2.00 19.79 -2.23
C THR A 3 -0.77 19.22 -1.55
N VAL A 4 -0.96 18.55 -0.41
CA VAL A 4 0.09 17.89 0.36
C VAL A 4 -0.10 16.38 0.31
N ILE A 5 0.95 15.66 -0.07
CA ILE A 5 1.02 14.20 0.06
C ILE A 5 1.67 13.89 1.40
N CYS A 6 0.89 13.36 2.34
CA CYS A 6 1.37 13.07 3.70
C CYS A 6 2.24 11.80 3.76
N GLY A 7 2.05 10.91 2.80
CA GLY A 7 2.80 9.66 2.65
C GLY A 7 1.94 8.49 2.21
N ILE A 8 2.56 7.35 1.99
CA ILE A 8 1.87 6.08 1.74
C ILE A 8 1.19 5.64 3.03
N GLN A 9 -0.14 5.50 2.99
CA GLN A 9 -0.94 5.14 4.15
C GLN A 9 -1.08 3.62 4.28
N GLN A 10 -1.40 2.93 3.17
CA GLN A 10 -1.69 1.50 3.17
C GLN A 10 -1.55 0.87 1.79
N ILE A 11 -1.48 -0.46 1.79
CA ILE A 11 -1.72 -1.32 0.63
C ILE A 11 -3.05 -2.02 0.85
N GLY A 12 -3.93 -2.01 -0.16
CA GLY A 12 -5.16 -2.79 -0.17
C GLY A 12 -4.90 -4.23 -0.62
N VAL A 13 -5.39 -5.20 0.16
CA VAL A 13 -5.21 -6.63 -0.14
C VAL A 13 -6.55 -7.36 0.01
N GLY A 14 -7.01 -7.97 -1.09
CA GLY A 14 -8.16 -8.86 -1.10
C GLY A 14 -7.82 -10.26 -0.61
N VAL A 15 -8.72 -10.85 0.18
CA VAL A 15 -8.57 -12.21 0.75
C VAL A 15 -9.93 -12.93 0.77
N CYS A 16 -9.89 -14.26 0.96
CA CYS A 16 -11.11 -15.05 1.09
C CYS A 16 -11.71 -15.03 2.51
N ASP A 17 -10.88 -14.83 3.54
CA ASP A 17 -11.28 -14.72 4.95
C ASP A 17 -10.49 -13.59 5.61
N VAL A 18 -11.18 -12.48 5.90
CA VAL A 18 -10.53 -11.28 6.46
C VAL A 18 -10.11 -11.46 7.91
N VAL A 19 -10.80 -12.31 8.68
CA VAL A 19 -10.47 -12.57 10.09
C VAL A 19 -9.19 -13.39 10.18
N GLU A 20 -9.10 -14.47 9.42
CA GLU A 20 -7.91 -15.31 9.33
C GLU A 20 -6.71 -14.49 8.85
N ALA A 21 -6.88 -13.80 7.72
CA ALA A 21 -5.83 -13.01 7.09
C ALA A 21 -5.34 -11.88 8.00
N TYR A 22 -6.24 -11.11 8.60
CA TYR A 22 -5.85 -10.02 9.47
C TYR A 22 -5.10 -10.52 10.72
N ASN A 23 -5.54 -11.62 11.34
CA ASN A 23 -4.83 -12.23 12.46
C ASN A 23 -3.43 -12.71 12.07
N TRP A 24 -3.26 -13.17 10.84
CA TRP A 24 -1.94 -13.50 10.29
C TRP A 24 -1.09 -12.23 10.07
N TYR A 25 -1.67 -11.15 9.50
CA TYR A 25 -0.98 -9.87 9.25
C TYR A 25 -0.53 -9.17 10.54
N ILE A 26 -1.28 -9.32 11.65
CA ILE A 26 -0.83 -8.87 12.98
C ILE A 26 0.50 -9.56 13.35
N LYS A 27 0.58 -10.88 13.17
CA LYS A 27 1.79 -11.66 13.51
C LYS A 27 2.94 -11.38 12.55
N ALA A 28 2.65 -11.36 11.25
CA ALA A 28 3.65 -11.21 10.19
C ALA A 28 4.24 -9.80 10.14
N PHE A 29 3.38 -8.80 10.10
CA PHE A 29 3.75 -7.42 9.80
C PHE A 29 3.57 -6.46 10.98
N GLY A 30 3.12 -6.94 12.16
CA GLY A 30 2.88 -6.08 13.32
C GLY A 30 1.84 -4.99 13.08
N CYS A 31 0.91 -5.19 12.14
CA CYS A 31 -0.19 -4.27 11.85
C CYS A 31 -1.31 -4.48 12.88
N ASP A 32 -1.05 -4.11 14.13
CA ASP A 32 -1.89 -4.39 15.28
C ASP A 32 -2.66 -3.16 15.83
N VAL A 33 -2.46 -1.99 15.23
CA VAL A 33 -3.27 -0.80 15.52
C VAL A 33 -4.42 -0.72 14.53
N MET A 34 -5.56 -1.28 14.93
CA MET A 34 -6.77 -1.30 14.11
C MET A 34 -7.42 0.09 14.10
N ILE A 35 -7.51 0.68 12.92
CA ILE A 35 -8.11 2.01 12.69
C ILE A 35 -9.60 1.87 12.40
N ALA A 36 -9.99 0.85 11.61
CA ALA A 36 -11.36 0.59 11.23
C ALA A 36 -11.59 -0.91 10.97
N ASP A 37 -12.81 -1.38 11.26
CA ASP A 37 -13.37 -2.67 10.86
C ASP A 37 -14.78 -2.41 10.33
N ALA A 38 -14.96 -2.44 9.02
CA ALA A 38 -16.18 -1.99 8.37
C ALA A 38 -16.80 -3.09 7.49
N ASP A 39 -17.97 -3.59 7.88
CA ASP A 39 -18.86 -4.39 7.03
C ASP A 39 -19.87 -3.43 6.37
N GLY A 40 -19.96 -3.47 5.05
CA GLY A 40 -20.82 -2.58 4.31
C GLY A 40 -20.85 -2.88 2.82
N VAL A 41 -21.57 -2.02 2.09
CA VAL A 41 -21.72 -2.12 0.63
C VAL A 41 -20.87 -1.06 -0.05
N ALA A 42 -20.04 -1.49 -1.00
CA ALA A 42 -19.26 -0.60 -1.86
C ALA A 42 -20.14 -0.11 -3.02
N GLU A 43 -20.88 0.96 -2.80
CA GLU A 43 -21.85 1.50 -3.77
C GLU A 43 -21.18 2.31 -4.89
N ARG A 44 -19.93 2.73 -4.70
CA ARG A 44 -19.25 3.67 -5.60
C ARG A 44 -18.20 3.04 -6.50
N MET A 45 -17.88 1.76 -6.29
CA MET A 45 -16.89 1.02 -7.08
C MET A 45 -17.51 0.28 -8.26
N LEU A 46 -18.67 0.72 -8.76
CA LEU A 46 -19.43 0.07 -9.82
C LEU A 46 -18.63 -0.26 -11.09
N PRO A 47 -17.72 0.60 -11.58
CA PRO A 47 -16.89 0.28 -12.74
C PRO A 47 -16.03 -0.98 -12.54
N TYR A 48 -15.70 -1.29 -11.29
CA TYR A 48 -14.79 -2.39 -10.92
C TYR A 48 -15.50 -3.57 -10.24
N THR A 49 -16.84 -3.57 -10.19
CA THR A 49 -17.66 -4.61 -9.55
C THR A 49 -18.76 -5.14 -10.47
N GLY A 50 -18.50 -5.13 -11.79
CA GLY A 50 -19.48 -5.60 -12.79
C GLY A 50 -20.76 -4.77 -12.85
N GLY A 51 -20.69 -3.48 -12.51
CA GLY A 51 -21.82 -2.54 -12.54
C GLY A 51 -22.82 -2.68 -11.38
N LYS A 52 -22.48 -3.43 -10.33
CA LYS A 52 -23.36 -3.67 -9.18
C LYS A 52 -22.64 -3.34 -7.85
N PRO A 53 -23.39 -2.80 -6.85
CA PRO A 53 -22.85 -2.65 -5.50
C PRO A 53 -22.39 -3.99 -4.93
N ARG A 54 -21.24 -4.00 -4.26
CA ARG A 54 -20.63 -5.20 -3.71
C ARG A 54 -20.56 -5.14 -2.19
N ARG A 55 -21.14 -6.12 -1.50
CA ARG A 55 -20.96 -6.24 -0.05
C ARG A 55 -19.54 -6.73 0.25
N ARG A 56 -18.91 -6.08 1.23
CA ARG A 56 -17.55 -6.39 1.64
C ARG A 56 -17.34 -6.13 3.12
N ARG A 57 -16.35 -6.80 3.76
CA ARG A 57 -15.76 -6.39 5.03
C ARG A 57 -14.33 -5.97 4.78
N ALA A 58 -13.92 -4.85 5.38
CA ALA A 58 -12.57 -4.31 5.26
C ALA A 58 -12.03 -3.95 6.64
N ILE A 59 -10.78 -4.32 6.89
CA ILE A 59 -10.07 -3.97 8.13
C ILE A 59 -8.85 -3.16 7.77
N LEU A 60 -8.84 -1.90 8.22
CA LEU A 60 -7.68 -1.01 8.09
C LEU A 60 -6.87 -1.05 9.38
N ALA A 61 -5.60 -1.41 9.28
CA ALA A 61 -4.69 -1.45 10.39
C ALA A 61 -3.28 -0.99 10.01
N VAL A 62 -2.60 -0.36 10.96
CA VAL A 62 -1.24 0.17 10.77
C VAL A 62 -0.26 -0.46 11.74
N ASN A 63 1.00 -0.53 11.29
CA ASN A 63 2.13 -0.83 12.16
C ASN A 63 2.66 0.50 12.71
N LEU A 64 2.52 0.73 14.01
CA LEU A 64 2.94 2.00 14.61
C LEU A 64 4.46 2.14 14.77
N GLN A 65 5.25 1.06 14.61
CA GLN A 65 6.71 1.14 14.70
C GLN A 65 7.31 1.92 13.52
N GLY A 66 6.94 1.55 12.29
CA GLY A 66 7.43 2.23 11.07
C GLY A 66 6.32 2.93 10.28
N GLY A 67 5.08 2.88 10.77
CA GLY A 67 3.91 3.51 10.16
C GLY A 67 3.40 2.78 8.93
N ALA A 68 2.33 3.33 8.38
CA ALA A 68 1.58 2.72 7.28
C ALA A 68 1.07 1.30 7.61
N GLY A 69 0.28 0.69 6.74
CA GLY A 69 -0.26 -0.62 7.03
C GLY A 69 -0.98 -1.26 5.86
N PHE A 70 -1.97 -2.05 6.20
CA PHE A 70 -2.78 -2.77 5.23
C PHE A 70 -4.25 -2.50 5.41
N GLU A 71 -4.97 -2.45 4.31
CA GLU A 71 -6.41 -2.57 4.29
C GLU A 71 -6.77 -3.94 3.70
N VAL A 72 -7.21 -4.84 4.58
CA VAL A 72 -7.52 -6.23 4.22
C VAL A 72 -9.00 -6.35 3.92
N TRP A 73 -9.32 -6.83 2.70
CA TRP A 73 -10.66 -6.86 2.14
C TRP A 73 -11.16 -8.27 1.93
N GLN A 74 -12.43 -8.52 2.28
CA GLN A 74 -13.14 -9.75 1.91
C GLN A 74 -14.44 -9.41 1.17
N PRO A 75 -14.64 -9.91 -0.06
CA PRO A 75 -15.96 -9.91 -0.70
C PRO A 75 -16.95 -10.78 0.08
N MET A 76 -18.11 -10.23 0.42
CA MET A 76 -19.14 -10.90 1.22
C MET A 76 -20.35 -11.33 0.38
N ASP A 77 -20.27 -11.18 -0.94
CA ASP A 77 -21.34 -11.49 -1.90
C ASP A 77 -21.25 -12.91 -2.49
N GLY A 78 -20.22 -13.67 -2.13
CA GLY A 78 -19.98 -15.02 -2.65
C GLY A 78 -19.40 -15.08 -4.07
N ASN A 79 -19.22 -13.94 -4.73
CA ASN A 79 -18.63 -13.87 -6.07
C ASN A 79 -17.15 -13.51 -5.95
N ILE A 80 -16.29 -14.50 -6.03
CA ILE A 80 -14.82 -14.32 -5.97
C ILE A 80 -14.24 -14.71 -7.32
N HIS A 81 -13.56 -13.74 -7.95
CA HIS A 81 -12.82 -13.96 -9.19
C HIS A 81 -11.34 -14.04 -8.84
N LYS A 82 -10.75 -15.17 -9.11
CA LYS A 82 -9.30 -15.37 -8.92
C LYS A 82 -8.55 -14.92 -10.17
N PRO A 83 -7.28 -14.49 -10.03
CA PRO A 83 -6.44 -14.24 -11.19
C PRO A 83 -6.41 -15.45 -12.13
N ALA A 84 -6.40 -15.21 -13.44
CA ALA A 84 -6.40 -16.25 -14.45
C ALA A 84 -5.06 -17.04 -14.48
N ALA A 85 -3.99 -16.40 -14.02
CA ALA A 85 -2.64 -16.97 -13.92
C ALA A 85 -1.90 -16.44 -12.69
N GLU A 86 -0.83 -17.10 -12.30
CA GLU A 86 0.11 -16.60 -11.30
C GLU A 86 0.80 -15.33 -11.82
N ALA A 87 0.84 -14.29 -10.97
CA ALA A 87 1.49 -13.03 -11.31
C ALA A 87 2.99 -13.23 -11.56
N ARG A 88 3.52 -12.62 -12.62
CA ARG A 88 4.93 -12.63 -12.97
C ARG A 88 5.48 -11.21 -12.92
N LEU A 89 6.73 -11.09 -12.52
CA LEU A 89 7.41 -9.79 -12.54
C LEU A 89 7.40 -9.21 -13.96
N GLY A 90 6.95 -7.96 -14.08
CA GLY A 90 6.74 -7.29 -15.36
C GLY A 90 5.30 -7.33 -15.88
N ASP A 91 4.41 -8.12 -15.29
CA ASP A 91 2.97 -7.99 -15.52
C ASP A 91 2.49 -6.63 -14.99
N TYR A 92 1.50 -6.02 -15.66
CA TYR A 92 1.05 -4.66 -15.33
C TYR A 92 0.20 -4.65 -14.07
N GLY A 93 0.54 -3.76 -13.14
CA GLY A 93 -0.11 -3.65 -11.84
C GLY A 93 0.82 -4.01 -10.68
N THR A 94 0.26 -4.09 -9.46
CA THR A 94 1.00 -4.38 -8.25
C THR A 94 1.43 -5.85 -8.20
N PHE A 95 2.73 -6.08 -8.35
CA PHE A 95 3.33 -7.41 -8.26
C PHE A 95 3.65 -7.79 -6.82
N ALA A 96 4.19 -6.87 -6.02
CA ALA A 96 4.54 -7.12 -4.62
C ALA A 96 4.36 -5.89 -3.74
N GLY A 97 3.98 -6.10 -2.48
CA GLY A 97 4.03 -5.07 -1.45
C GLY A 97 5.44 -4.94 -0.88
N ARG A 98 5.84 -3.72 -0.47
CA ARG A 98 7.14 -3.48 0.16
C ARG A 98 6.93 -3.13 1.64
N VAL A 99 7.69 -3.80 2.52
CA VAL A 99 7.56 -3.67 3.98
C VAL A 99 8.91 -3.38 4.61
N LYS A 100 8.96 -2.34 5.43
CA LYS A 100 10.18 -1.90 6.13
C LYS A 100 10.56 -2.82 7.28
N CYS A 101 11.87 -2.99 7.51
CA CYS A 101 12.39 -3.53 8.77
C CYS A 101 13.74 -2.87 9.10
N ALA A 102 14.07 -2.74 10.39
CA ALA A 102 15.36 -2.16 10.78
C ALA A 102 16.46 -3.19 11.01
N ASP A 103 16.08 -4.42 11.26
CA ASP A 103 16.98 -5.56 11.43
C ASP A 103 16.51 -6.66 10.48
N LEU A 104 17.19 -6.75 9.35
CA LEU A 104 16.80 -7.65 8.28
C LEU A 104 17.04 -9.12 8.64
N ASP A 105 18.08 -9.41 9.42
CA ASP A 105 18.37 -10.77 9.87
C ASP A 105 17.32 -11.26 10.87
N ALA A 106 16.89 -10.39 11.79
CA ALA A 106 15.78 -10.68 12.71
C ALA A 106 14.45 -10.84 11.96
N ALA A 107 14.17 -10.01 10.96
CA ALA A 107 12.98 -10.13 10.11
C ALA A 107 12.99 -11.43 9.30
N TYR A 108 14.13 -11.80 8.72
CA TYR A 108 14.29 -13.05 7.98
C TYR A 108 14.02 -14.27 8.87
N ALA A 109 14.63 -14.31 10.07
CA ALA A 109 14.40 -15.38 11.04
C ALA A 109 12.95 -15.45 11.51
N HIS A 110 12.29 -14.28 11.68
CA HIS A 110 10.87 -14.21 12.02
C HIS A 110 10.00 -14.87 10.94
N PHE A 111 10.16 -14.50 9.67
CA PHE A 111 9.37 -15.08 8.58
C PHE A 111 9.72 -16.55 8.30
N GLN A 112 10.96 -16.96 8.55
CA GLN A 112 11.35 -18.37 8.48
C GLN A 112 10.62 -19.24 9.51
N ALA A 113 10.33 -18.70 10.68
CA ALA A 113 9.64 -19.40 11.77
C ALA A 113 8.10 -19.22 11.73
N LEU A 114 7.59 -18.26 10.94
CA LEU A 114 6.17 -17.94 10.93
C LEU A 114 5.40 -18.93 10.05
N GLU A 115 4.43 -19.62 10.64
CA GLU A 115 3.55 -20.54 9.91
C GLU A 115 2.80 -19.82 8.79
N GLY A 116 2.78 -20.42 7.61
CA GLY A 116 2.14 -19.87 6.39
C GLY A 116 3.02 -18.89 5.60
N ALA A 117 4.10 -18.36 6.17
CA ALA A 117 5.07 -17.58 5.40
C ALA A 117 5.99 -18.51 4.59
N LYS A 118 6.31 -18.10 3.37
CA LYS A 118 7.27 -18.81 2.51
C LYS A 118 8.35 -17.85 2.06
N LEU A 119 9.60 -18.08 2.46
CA LEU A 119 10.74 -17.31 1.96
C LEU A 119 10.98 -17.62 0.48
N LEU A 120 11.20 -16.59 -0.32
CA LEU A 120 11.53 -16.65 -1.74
C LEU A 120 12.98 -16.18 -1.92
N GLY A 121 13.92 -17.12 -1.73
CA GLY A 121 15.36 -16.84 -1.79
C GLY A 121 15.97 -16.38 -0.46
N ASN A 122 17.20 -15.90 -0.55
CA ASN A 122 17.98 -15.41 0.58
C ASN A 122 17.99 -13.88 0.62
N ILE A 123 18.56 -13.31 1.70
CA ILE A 123 18.87 -11.87 1.75
C ILE A 123 19.81 -11.52 0.60
N SER A 124 19.47 -10.48 -0.15
CA SER A 124 20.18 -9.99 -1.32
C SER A 124 20.33 -8.47 -1.29
N LEU A 125 20.96 -7.90 -2.31
CA LEU A 125 21.15 -6.46 -2.46
C LEU A 125 20.39 -5.97 -3.70
N SER A 126 19.58 -4.94 -3.52
CA SER A 126 18.99 -4.17 -4.62
C SER A 126 20.08 -3.35 -5.36
N PRO A 127 19.78 -2.76 -6.54
CA PRO A 127 20.75 -1.95 -7.29
C PRO A 127 21.40 -0.81 -6.49
N CYS A 128 20.68 -0.22 -5.55
CA CYS A 128 21.26 0.82 -4.66
C CYS A 128 22.04 0.28 -3.45
N GLY A 129 22.22 -1.04 -3.35
CA GLY A 129 22.92 -1.67 -2.23
C GLY A 129 22.09 -1.82 -0.96
N GLN A 130 20.79 -1.53 -1.01
CA GLN A 130 19.88 -1.81 0.12
C GLN A 130 19.67 -3.30 0.24
N LYS A 131 19.81 -3.85 1.45
CA LYS A 131 19.50 -5.24 1.73
C LYS A 131 18.00 -5.47 1.73
N HIS A 132 17.58 -6.62 1.22
CA HIS A 132 16.19 -7.06 1.21
C HIS A 132 16.06 -8.57 1.01
N PHE A 133 14.86 -9.11 1.18
CA PHE A 133 14.48 -10.46 0.78
C PHE A 133 13.00 -10.52 0.44
N PHE A 134 12.63 -11.53 -0.36
CA PHE A 134 11.23 -11.77 -0.71
C PHE A 134 10.61 -12.88 0.11
N MET A 135 9.32 -12.73 0.39
CA MET A 135 8.49 -13.77 0.99
C MET A 135 7.09 -13.73 0.39
N SER A 136 6.35 -14.84 0.49
CA SER A 136 4.92 -14.84 0.21
C SER A 136 4.11 -15.15 1.47
N ASP A 137 2.91 -14.55 1.53
CA ASP A 137 1.90 -14.84 2.56
C ASP A 137 1.16 -16.16 2.24
N PRO A 138 0.29 -16.67 3.15
CA PRO A 138 -0.50 -17.89 2.91
C PRO A 138 -1.49 -17.77 1.74
N TYR A 139 -1.74 -16.56 1.27
CA TYR A 139 -2.72 -16.27 0.21
C TYR A 139 -2.08 -16.10 -1.17
N GLY A 140 -0.73 -16.18 -1.23
CA GLY A 140 0.04 -16.10 -2.47
C GLY A 140 0.53 -14.69 -2.81
N ASN A 141 0.27 -13.69 -1.98
CA ASN A 141 0.80 -12.34 -2.20
C ASN A 141 2.29 -12.28 -1.87
N ILE A 142 3.08 -11.64 -2.71
CA ILE A 142 4.53 -11.50 -2.55
C ILE A 142 4.84 -10.19 -1.84
N TYR A 143 5.81 -10.22 -0.93
CA TYR A 143 6.31 -9.04 -0.23
C TYR A 143 7.83 -8.96 -0.33
N ASP A 144 8.31 -7.74 -0.57
CA ASP A 144 9.71 -7.35 -0.49
C ASP A 144 9.97 -6.73 0.89
N ILE A 145 10.72 -7.42 1.74
CA ILE A 145 11.09 -6.95 3.08
C ILE A 145 12.41 -6.21 2.96
N VAL A 146 12.37 -4.90 3.18
CA VAL A 146 13.50 -3.98 2.90
C VAL A 146 14.10 -3.41 4.17
N GLU A 147 15.43 -3.31 4.22
CA GLU A 147 16.13 -2.68 5.32
C GLU A 147 15.86 -1.17 5.33
N ASP A 148 15.19 -0.67 6.38
CA ASP A 148 14.89 0.74 6.59
C ASP A 148 14.91 1.07 8.08
N GLY A 149 15.73 2.05 8.46
CA GLY A 149 15.92 2.46 9.85
C GLY A 149 14.82 3.36 10.42
N TYR A 150 13.82 3.75 9.63
CA TYR A 150 12.77 4.65 10.11
C TYR A 150 11.97 4.03 11.28
N ARG A 151 11.81 4.81 12.35
CA ARG A 151 11.03 4.46 13.54
C ARG A 151 10.17 5.64 13.99
N PHE A 152 8.86 5.43 13.99
CA PHE A 152 7.94 6.36 14.63
C PHE A 152 7.85 6.07 16.15
N VAL A 153 7.65 4.81 16.52
CA VAL A 153 7.67 4.32 17.90
C VAL A 153 8.46 3.02 17.96
N GLU A 154 9.36 2.87 18.95
CA GLU A 154 10.02 1.59 19.16
C GLU A 154 9.06 0.61 19.90
N LEU A 155 8.71 -0.49 19.26
CA LEU A 155 7.80 -1.50 19.77
C LEU A 155 8.41 -2.90 19.81
N GLY A 156 9.64 -3.06 19.34
CA GLY A 156 10.33 -4.36 19.27
C GLY A 156 9.71 -5.32 18.23
N LEU A 157 9.01 -4.77 17.21
CA LEU A 157 8.40 -5.58 16.18
C LEU A 157 9.44 -5.95 15.10
N PRO A 158 9.32 -7.13 14.45
CA PRO A 158 10.26 -7.54 13.40
C PRO A 158 10.17 -6.68 12.16
N THR A 159 9.01 -6.06 11.89
CA THR A 159 8.78 -5.18 10.74
C THR A 159 8.38 -3.78 11.15
N GLY A 160 8.46 -2.84 10.22
CA GLY A 160 8.21 -1.41 10.41
C GLY A 160 7.02 -0.83 9.62
N GLY A 161 6.15 -1.65 9.10
CA GLY A 161 5.02 -1.22 8.25
C GLY A 161 5.38 -1.08 6.77
N VAL A 162 4.43 -0.62 5.98
CA VAL A 162 4.55 -0.53 4.52
C VAL A 162 5.55 0.54 4.10
N ASP A 163 6.38 0.22 3.10
CA ASP A 163 7.25 1.15 2.37
C ASP A 163 6.61 1.63 1.06
N GLY A 164 5.94 0.73 0.34
CA GLY A 164 5.30 0.97 -0.95
C GLY A 164 5.02 -0.30 -1.71
N GLU A 165 5.15 -0.24 -3.03
CA GLU A 165 4.87 -1.36 -3.93
C GLU A 165 5.91 -1.52 -5.02
N MET A 166 5.97 -2.74 -5.58
CA MET A 166 6.60 -3.08 -6.84
C MET A 166 5.51 -3.17 -7.90
N ILE A 167 5.57 -2.30 -8.91
CA ILE A 167 4.52 -2.14 -9.92
C ILE A 167 5.08 -2.39 -11.31
N GLY A 168 4.46 -3.30 -12.05
CA GLY A 168 4.77 -3.53 -13.45
C GLY A 168 4.09 -2.50 -14.34
N VAL A 169 4.84 -1.95 -15.31
CA VAL A 169 4.39 -0.88 -16.19
C VAL A 169 4.73 -1.17 -17.65
N SER A 170 3.88 -0.68 -18.56
CA SER A 170 4.09 -0.86 -20.01
C SER A 170 5.07 0.18 -20.61
N ASP A 171 5.12 1.38 -20.02
CA ASP A 171 5.96 2.49 -20.45
C ASP A 171 6.52 3.20 -19.22
N MET A 172 7.81 3.00 -18.97
CA MET A 172 8.49 3.54 -17.79
C MET A 172 8.47 5.07 -17.74
N ASP A 173 8.70 5.75 -18.85
CA ASP A 173 8.80 7.22 -18.85
C ASP A 173 7.43 7.86 -18.61
N ARG A 174 6.37 7.27 -19.14
CA ARG A 174 4.98 7.67 -18.87
C ARG A 174 4.62 7.49 -17.39
N SER A 175 4.97 6.36 -16.81
CA SER A 175 4.69 6.07 -15.41
C SER A 175 5.53 6.94 -14.47
N LEU A 176 6.81 7.17 -14.75
CA LEU A 176 7.65 8.09 -13.98
C LEU A 176 7.06 9.51 -13.95
N ARG A 177 6.59 9.99 -15.10
CA ARG A 177 5.92 11.29 -15.18
C ARG A 177 4.64 11.32 -14.33
N PHE A 178 3.82 10.27 -14.41
CA PHE A 178 2.58 10.15 -13.64
C PHE A 178 2.85 10.23 -12.12
N TYR A 179 3.74 9.39 -11.60
CA TYR A 179 4.04 9.38 -10.16
C TYR A 179 4.75 10.65 -9.68
N ALA A 180 5.60 11.26 -10.52
CA ALA A 180 6.24 12.52 -10.17
C ALA A 180 5.23 13.68 -10.09
N GLU A 181 4.37 13.85 -11.10
CA GLU A 181 3.46 14.98 -11.18
C GLU A 181 2.21 14.81 -10.29
N LEU A 182 1.70 13.58 -10.12
CA LEU A 182 0.51 13.33 -9.30
C LEU A 182 0.82 13.31 -7.81
N VAL A 183 1.84 12.53 -7.40
CA VAL A 183 2.13 12.26 -5.98
C VAL A 183 3.50 12.77 -5.51
N GLY A 184 4.27 13.44 -6.38
CA GLY A 184 5.56 14.04 -5.99
C GLY A 184 6.67 13.02 -5.76
N PHE A 185 6.58 11.82 -6.34
CA PHE A 185 7.64 10.80 -6.31
C PHE A 185 8.62 11.06 -7.46
N ASP A 186 9.33 12.18 -7.35
CA ASP A 186 10.16 12.80 -8.38
C ASP A 186 11.66 12.53 -8.24
N LYS A 187 12.09 11.92 -7.12
CA LYS A 187 13.49 11.54 -6.90
C LYS A 187 13.71 10.11 -7.38
N VAL A 188 14.51 9.95 -8.44
CA VAL A 188 15.00 8.65 -8.89
C VAL A 188 16.15 8.21 -7.97
N ILE A 189 15.99 7.05 -7.33
CA ILE A 189 17.01 6.41 -6.49
C ILE A 189 17.98 5.62 -7.37
N TYR A 190 17.44 4.88 -8.34
CA TYR A 190 18.19 4.24 -9.43
C TYR A 190 17.26 4.01 -10.65
N ASP A 191 17.87 3.94 -11.82
CA ASP A 191 17.25 3.59 -13.11
C ASP A 191 18.24 2.70 -13.87
N GLU A 192 17.96 1.41 -13.89
CA GLU A 192 18.86 0.42 -14.45
C GLU A 192 18.14 -0.54 -15.39
N THR A 193 18.83 -0.97 -16.44
CA THR A 193 18.29 -1.96 -17.38
C THR A 193 19.20 -3.18 -17.42
N GLY A 194 18.63 -4.36 -17.13
CA GLY A 194 19.39 -5.59 -17.08
C GLY A 194 18.57 -6.78 -16.59
N THR A 195 19.27 -7.85 -16.27
CA THR A 195 18.79 -8.99 -15.50
C THR A 195 19.38 -8.87 -14.09
N PHE A 196 18.57 -9.04 -13.06
CA PHE A 196 18.93 -8.76 -11.68
C PHE A 196 18.94 -10.05 -10.85
N GLY A 197 20.07 -10.36 -10.22
CA GLY A 197 20.24 -11.61 -9.47
C GLY A 197 19.35 -11.71 -8.23
N ASP A 198 19.01 -10.56 -7.60
CA ASP A 198 18.10 -10.48 -6.46
C ASP A 198 16.66 -10.86 -6.82
N LEU A 199 16.26 -10.68 -8.07
CA LEU A 199 14.91 -11.00 -8.57
C LEU A 199 14.76 -12.46 -9.03
N ALA A 200 15.86 -13.19 -9.21
CA ALA A 200 15.82 -14.56 -9.75
C ALA A 200 14.88 -15.54 -9.01
N PRO A 201 14.64 -15.43 -7.69
CA PRO A 201 13.70 -16.30 -6.99
C PRO A 201 12.22 -16.03 -7.30
N LEU A 202 11.89 -14.88 -7.92
CA LEU A 202 10.52 -14.48 -8.20
C LEU A 202 9.99 -15.11 -9.50
N PRO A 203 8.65 -15.35 -9.59
CA PRO A 203 8.02 -15.70 -10.87
C PRO A 203 8.36 -14.66 -11.94
N GLY A 204 8.98 -15.10 -13.05
CA GLY A 204 9.43 -14.20 -14.11
C GLY A 204 10.72 -13.41 -13.83
N GLY A 205 11.31 -13.54 -12.64
CA GLY A 205 12.43 -12.70 -12.17
C GLY A 205 13.76 -12.87 -12.95
N ASN A 206 13.90 -13.90 -13.77
CA ASN A 206 15.05 -14.09 -14.67
C ASN A 206 14.96 -13.27 -15.98
N GLY A 207 13.87 -12.54 -16.18
CA GLY A 207 13.67 -11.66 -17.31
C GLY A 207 14.63 -10.47 -17.34
N ARG A 208 14.57 -9.74 -18.44
CA ARG A 208 15.28 -8.47 -18.59
C ARG A 208 14.30 -7.33 -18.34
N PHE A 209 14.67 -6.40 -17.46
CA PHE A 209 13.81 -5.29 -17.05
C PHE A 209 14.54 -3.94 -17.12
N ARG A 210 13.80 -2.85 -17.41
CA ARG A 210 14.14 -1.54 -16.89
C ARG A 210 13.50 -1.44 -15.52
N ARG A 211 14.31 -1.25 -14.50
CA ARG A 211 13.95 -1.24 -13.08
C ARG A 211 14.26 0.12 -12.51
N VAL A 212 13.25 0.83 -12.04
CA VAL A 212 13.40 2.18 -11.52
C VAL A 212 12.76 2.29 -10.15
N ARG A 213 13.52 2.81 -9.19
CA ARG A 213 12.98 3.12 -7.86
C ARG A 213 12.87 4.61 -7.67
N ILE A 214 11.69 5.05 -7.25
CA ILE A 214 11.35 6.46 -7.04
C ILE A 214 10.88 6.72 -5.60
N ALA A 215 11.12 7.92 -5.12
CA ALA A 215 10.70 8.41 -3.81
C ALA A 215 10.40 9.91 -3.88
N PRO A 216 9.75 10.51 -2.88
CA PRO A 216 9.63 11.97 -2.83
C PRO A 216 11.01 12.63 -2.58
N SER A 217 11.28 13.74 -3.27
CA SER A 217 12.51 14.54 -3.05
C SER A 217 12.39 15.45 -1.83
N GLY A 218 11.17 15.86 -1.49
CA GLY A 218 10.86 16.75 -0.37
C GLY A 218 10.74 16.05 0.99
N PRO A 219 10.70 16.79 2.08
CA PRO A 219 10.43 16.25 3.41
C PRO A 219 8.99 15.78 3.52
N SER A 220 8.72 14.82 4.42
CA SER A 220 7.35 14.45 4.75
C SER A 220 6.62 15.62 5.41
N GLU A 221 5.47 16.00 4.88
CA GLU A 221 4.62 17.08 5.36
C GLU A 221 3.20 16.57 5.64
N GLY A 222 2.41 17.32 6.38
CA GLY A 222 1.03 17.00 6.71
C GLY A 222 0.83 16.36 8.08
N PRO A 223 -0.42 16.33 8.55
CA PRO A 223 -0.74 15.98 9.94
C PRO A 223 -0.26 14.60 10.38
N LEU A 224 -0.32 13.60 9.52
CA LEU A 224 -0.02 12.19 9.82
C LEU A 224 1.34 11.73 9.28
N SER A 225 2.07 12.58 8.57
CA SER A 225 3.29 12.21 7.86
C SER A 225 4.38 11.59 8.76
N ASP A 226 4.43 11.97 10.04
CA ASP A 226 5.35 11.36 11.01
C ASP A 226 5.00 9.89 11.31
N ILE A 227 3.76 9.43 11.07
CA ILE A 227 3.43 8.01 11.19
C ILE A 227 4.01 7.25 9.99
N TYR A 228 3.79 7.76 8.77
CA TYR A 228 4.10 7.02 7.55
C TYR A 228 5.60 7.00 7.21
N GLY A 229 6.33 8.08 7.57
CA GLY A 229 7.70 8.28 7.10
C GLY A 229 7.74 8.55 5.59
N GLN A 230 8.90 8.31 4.99
CA GLN A 230 9.05 8.32 3.54
C GLN A 230 8.92 6.90 3.01
N GLY A 231 8.15 6.73 1.95
CA GLY A 231 8.03 5.46 1.23
C GLY A 231 8.71 5.54 -0.14
N SER A 232 8.69 4.43 -0.86
CA SER A 232 9.23 4.36 -2.22
C SER A 232 8.37 3.45 -3.09
N ILE A 233 8.35 3.73 -4.41
CA ILE A 233 7.72 2.87 -5.41
C ILE A 233 8.81 2.33 -6.30
N GLU A 234 8.72 1.06 -6.66
CA GLU A 234 9.65 0.43 -7.58
C GLU A 234 8.90 -0.02 -8.83
N LEU A 235 9.29 0.53 -9.98
CA LEU A 235 8.63 0.28 -11.26
C LEU A 235 9.45 -0.71 -12.09
N PHE A 236 8.76 -1.61 -12.78
CA PHE A 236 9.33 -2.64 -13.63
C PHE A 236 8.71 -2.61 -15.02
N GLN A 237 9.53 -2.36 -16.04
CA GLN A 237 9.14 -2.53 -17.43
C GLN A 237 9.89 -3.74 -18.01
N ALA A 238 9.15 -4.75 -18.43
CA ALA A 238 9.74 -5.91 -19.09
C ALA A 238 10.33 -5.52 -20.47
N ILE A 239 11.57 -5.91 -20.72
CA ILE A 239 12.30 -5.65 -21.97
C ILE A 239 12.39 -6.95 -22.76
N GLU A 240 11.78 -6.98 -23.96
CA GLU A 240 11.76 -8.17 -24.84
C GLU A 240 11.30 -9.43 -24.08
N PRO A 241 10.13 -9.41 -23.43
CA PRO A 241 9.68 -10.53 -22.61
C PRO A 241 9.38 -11.77 -23.48
N GLU A 242 9.72 -12.96 -22.97
CA GLU A 242 9.37 -14.23 -23.62
C GLU A 242 7.85 -14.45 -23.73
N GLN A 243 7.09 -13.93 -22.78
CA GLN A 243 5.64 -13.93 -22.75
C GLN A 243 5.15 -12.49 -22.57
N ALA A 244 4.14 -12.10 -23.34
CA ALA A 244 3.56 -10.78 -23.21
C ALA A 244 3.05 -10.54 -21.77
N PRO A 245 3.37 -9.40 -21.15
CA PRO A 245 2.82 -9.03 -19.85
C PRO A 245 1.29 -8.97 -19.90
N VAL A 246 0.66 -9.38 -18.81
CA VAL A 246 -0.79 -9.30 -18.64
C VAL A 246 -1.14 -8.25 -17.58
N ASN A 247 -2.37 -7.74 -17.61
CA ASN A 247 -2.85 -6.86 -16.56
C ASN A 247 -3.32 -7.72 -15.36
N LEU A 248 -2.75 -7.51 -14.18
CA LEU A 248 -3.05 -8.29 -12.98
C LEU A 248 -4.46 -8.08 -12.43
N TYR A 249 -5.17 -7.05 -12.91
CA TYR A 249 -6.56 -6.76 -12.51
C TYR A 249 -7.58 -7.31 -13.51
N GLU A 250 -7.14 -7.81 -14.67
CA GLU A 250 -8.03 -8.35 -15.69
C GLU A 250 -8.82 -9.56 -15.17
N GLY A 251 -10.14 -9.52 -15.35
CA GLY A 251 -11.04 -10.59 -14.89
C GLY A 251 -11.30 -10.64 -13.39
N ARG A 252 -10.69 -9.75 -12.61
CA ARG A 252 -10.93 -9.59 -11.16
C ARG A 252 -11.86 -8.40 -10.90
N TRP A 253 -12.63 -8.51 -9.84
CA TRP A 253 -13.37 -7.37 -9.33
C TRP A 253 -12.63 -6.74 -8.15
N TRP A 254 -12.90 -5.45 -7.93
CA TRP A 254 -12.33 -4.72 -6.79
C TRP A 254 -12.68 -5.43 -5.46
N GLY A 255 -11.68 -5.66 -4.64
CA GLY A 255 -11.77 -6.42 -3.39
C GLY A 255 -11.58 -7.93 -3.55
N ASP A 256 -11.42 -8.48 -4.76
CA ASP A 256 -11.07 -9.89 -4.97
C ASP A 256 -9.63 -10.20 -4.49
N PRO A 257 -9.31 -11.48 -4.18
CA PRO A 257 -7.99 -11.87 -3.65
C PRO A 257 -6.82 -11.38 -4.47
N GLY A 258 -5.79 -10.85 -3.80
CA GLY A 258 -4.59 -10.23 -4.36
C GLY A 258 -4.50 -8.74 -4.04
N PHE A 259 -3.47 -8.07 -4.53
CA PHE A 259 -3.33 -6.61 -4.35
C PHE A 259 -4.45 -5.85 -5.05
N ILE A 260 -4.92 -4.76 -4.45
CA ILE A 260 -6.05 -3.96 -4.90
C ILE A 260 -5.60 -2.56 -5.27
N GLN A 261 -4.95 -1.84 -4.34
CA GLN A 261 -4.53 -0.45 -4.52
C GLN A 261 -3.34 -0.07 -3.64
N LEU A 262 -2.60 0.96 -4.08
CA LEU A 262 -1.68 1.73 -3.25
C LEU A 262 -2.39 3.01 -2.78
N CYS A 263 -2.41 3.25 -1.47
CA CYS A 263 -3.13 4.38 -0.89
C CYS A 263 -2.19 5.45 -0.33
N PHE A 264 -2.51 6.71 -0.63
CA PHE A 264 -1.84 7.90 -0.08
C PHE A 264 -2.77 8.68 0.84
N ASP A 265 -2.29 9.03 2.04
CA ASP A 265 -2.92 10.08 2.85
C ASP A 265 -2.53 11.45 2.30
N ILE A 266 -3.52 12.31 2.12
CA ILE A 266 -3.34 13.61 1.47
C ILE A 266 -4.06 14.74 2.20
N LYS A 267 -3.76 15.98 1.80
CA LYS A 267 -4.58 17.15 2.06
C LYS A 267 -4.91 17.87 0.76
N ASN A 268 -6.15 18.37 0.67
CA ASN A 268 -6.72 19.02 -0.51
C ASN A 268 -7.00 18.07 -1.68
N MET A 269 -8.05 17.28 -1.57
CA MET A 269 -8.52 16.35 -2.60
C MET A 269 -8.79 17.03 -3.95
N LYS A 270 -9.29 18.29 -3.94
CA LYS A 270 -9.50 19.06 -5.17
C LYS A 270 -8.20 19.24 -5.96
N GLY A 271 -7.10 19.51 -5.30
CA GLY A 271 -5.81 19.66 -5.96
C GLY A 271 -5.26 18.35 -6.53
N ILE A 272 -5.58 17.20 -5.93
CA ILE A 272 -5.29 15.88 -6.53
C ILE A 272 -6.05 15.74 -7.85
N ARG A 273 -7.34 16.11 -7.88
CA ARG A 273 -8.13 16.04 -9.13
C ARG A 273 -7.57 16.94 -10.22
N GLU A 274 -7.16 18.16 -9.85
CA GLU A 274 -6.54 19.10 -10.80
C GLU A 274 -5.25 18.54 -11.40
N ARG A 275 -4.39 17.89 -10.58
CA ARG A 275 -3.17 17.21 -11.06
C ARG A 275 -3.50 16.03 -11.97
N ALA A 276 -4.46 15.17 -11.58
CA ALA A 276 -4.89 14.04 -12.39
C ALA A 276 -5.40 14.46 -13.76
N LEU A 277 -6.28 15.48 -13.81
CA LEU A 277 -6.81 16.03 -15.05
C LEU A 277 -5.71 16.61 -15.96
N ALA A 278 -4.70 17.26 -15.39
CA ALA A 278 -3.54 17.77 -16.13
C ALA A 278 -2.72 16.66 -16.80
N LEU A 279 -2.75 15.45 -16.22
CA LEU A 279 -2.11 14.25 -16.75
C LEU A 279 -3.00 13.45 -17.72
N GLY A 280 -4.26 13.88 -17.94
CA GLY A 280 -5.23 13.16 -18.77
C GLY A 280 -5.98 12.04 -18.04
N HIS A 281 -5.92 12.02 -16.71
CA HIS A 281 -6.65 11.08 -15.83
C HIS A 281 -7.75 11.82 -15.06
N ASP A 282 -8.76 11.13 -14.56
CA ASP A 282 -9.76 11.67 -13.63
C ASP A 282 -10.03 10.64 -12.53
N PHE A 283 -10.82 11.04 -11.55
CA PHE A 283 -11.32 10.14 -10.53
C PHE A 283 -12.23 9.06 -11.16
N VAL A 284 -11.86 7.81 -10.98
CA VAL A 284 -12.67 6.65 -11.43
C VAL A 284 -13.72 6.26 -10.40
N CYS A 285 -13.50 6.69 -9.16
CA CYS A 285 -14.44 6.58 -8.05
C CYS A 285 -14.21 7.76 -7.10
N ASP A 286 -15.30 8.32 -6.56
CA ASP A 286 -15.27 9.44 -5.61
C ASP A 286 -16.23 9.16 -4.45
N GLY A 287 -15.69 8.99 -3.25
CA GLY A 287 -16.41 8.73 -2.00
C GLY A 287 -17.20 9.94 -1.49
N GLY A 288 -16.82 11.15 -1.90
CA GLY A 288 -17.35 12.40 -1.36
C GLY A 288 -16.90 12.67 0.08
N GLU A 289 -17.21 13.89 0.56
CA GLU A 289 -16.79 14.37 1.90
C GLU A 289 -17.57 13.72 3.08
N ASP A 290 -18.64 12.99 2.79
CA ASP A 290 -19.50 12.36 3.80
C ASP A 290 -19.11 10.92 4.11
N PHE A 291 -18.01 10.44 3.53
CA PHE A 291 -17.57 9.07 3.72
C PHE A 291 -17.14 8.81 5.17
N LYS A 292 -17.64 7.70 5.71
CA LYS A 292 -17.31 7.19 7.05
C LYS A 292 -16.88 5.75 6.96
N MET A 293 -15.79 5.43 7.62
CA MET A 293 -15.33 4.08 7.83
C MET A 293 -15.18 3.85 9.33
N ASP A 294 -16.22 3.24 9.95
CA ASP A 294 -16.35 3.07 11.39
C ASP A 294 -16.20 4.41 12.15
N ALA A 295 -15.15 4.58 12.96
CA ALA A 295 -14.89 5.78 13.76
C ALA A 295 -14.06 6.84 13.02
N ALA A 296 -13.58 6.56 11.81
CA ALA A 296 -12.83 7.50 10.98
C ALA A 296 -13.75 8.20 9.97
N ASP A 297 -13.56 9.52 9.79
CA ASP A 297 -14.24 10.31 8.77
C ASP A 297 -13.19 10.79 7.75
N GLY A 298 -13.55 10.81 6.47
CA GLY A 298 -12.64 11.24 5.41
C GLY A 298 -13.31 11.42 4.06
N HIS A 299 -12.50 11.65 3.06
CA HIS A 299 -12.84 11.64 1.65
C HIS A 299 -11.87 10.70 0.95
N PHE A 300 -12.37 9.70 0.24
CA PHE A 300 -11.54 8.82 -0.57
C PHE A 300 -11.86 8.95 -2.05
N THR A 301 -10.87 8.69 -2.87
CA THR A 301 -11.03 8.62 -4.33
C THR A 301 -9.99 7.68 -4.93
N TYR A 302 -10.25 7.23 -6.16
CA TYR A 302 -9.32 6.41 -6.92
C TYR A 302 -8.97 7.08 -8.25
N VAL A 303 -7.71 6.97 -8.65
CA VAL A 303 -7.20 7.29 -9.97
C VAL A 303 -6.49 6.05 -10.51
N GLU A 304 -6.66 5.72 -11.77
CA GLU A 304 -5.83 4.71 -12.43
C GLU A 304 -4.48 5.32 -12.85
N ASP A 305 -3.40 4.60 -12.60
CA ASP A 305 -2.14 4.90 -13.25
C ASP A 305 -2.22 4.59 -14.77
N PRO A 306 -1.20 4.90 -15.57
CA PRO A 306 -1.26 4.68 -17.03
C PRO A 306 -1.55 3.24 -17.48
N ASP A 307 -1.37 2.25 -16.61
CA ASP A 307 -1.57 0.83 -16.90
C ASP A 307 -2.75 0.20 -16.12
N GLY A 308 -3.54 1.05 -15.42
CA GLY A 308 -4.75 0.64 -14.71
C GLY A 308 -4.54 0.23 -13.25
N THR A 309 -3.34 0.47 -12.68
CA THR A 309 -3.12 0.30 -11.24
C THR A 309 -3.95 1.33 -10.47
N LEU A 310 -4.76 0.87 -9.52
CA LEU A 310 -5.56 1.76 -8.69
C LEU A 310 -4.70 2.47 -7.64
N ILE A 311 -4.67 3.79 -7.73
CA ILE A 311 -4.06 4.66 -6.74
C ILE A 311 -5.18 5.31 -5.93
N GLU A 312 -5.24 4.99 -4.65
CA GLU A 312 -6.22 5.55 -3.74
C GLU A 312 -5.66 6.81 -3.08
N PHE A 313 -6.51 7.81 -2.93
CA PHE A 313 -6.24 9.00 -2.13
C PHE A 313 -7.25 9.10 -1.00
N VAL A 314 -6.76 9.28 0.22
CA VAL A 314 -7.60 9.49 1.41
C VAL A 314 -7.25 10.83 2.02
N GLU A 315 -8.24 11.72 2.10
CA GLU A 315 -8.14 12.92 2.92
C GLU A 315 -8.82 12.66 4.27
N THR A 316 -8.01 12.41 5.29
CA THR A 316 -8.49 12.12 6.63
C THR A 316 -8.99 13.38 7.32
N PHE A 317 -10.27 13.40 7.76
CA PHE A 317 -10.89 14.52 8.47
C PHE A 317 -10.91 14.31 9.98
N LYS A 318 -11.00 13.06 10.43
CA LYS A 318 -11.08 12.71 11.84
C LYS A 318 -10.48 11.35 12.10
N ILE A 319 -9.66 11.25 13.12
CA ILE A 319 -9.07 9.97 13.57
C ILE A 319 -9.45 9.68 15.03
N PRO A 320 -9.71 8.41 15.38
CA PRO A 320 -9.84 8.00 16.77
C PRO A 320 -8.46 8.00 17.44
N VAL A 321 -8.35 8.53 18.65
CA VAL A 321 -7.12 8.48 19.47
C VAL A 321 -7.35 7.64 20.70
N LEU A 322 -8.45 7.88 21.38
CA LEU A 322 -8.94 7.07 22.52
C LEU A 322 -10.45 6.92 22.36
N PRO A 323 -10.94 6.10 21.43
CA PRO A 323 -12.37 6.02 21.10
C PRO A 323 -13.23 5.59 22.29
N LYS A 324 -12.71 4.76 23.19
CA LYS A 324 -13.38 4.35 24.43
C LYS A 324 -13.66 5.51 25.39
N LEU A 325 -12.92 6.61 25.26
CA LEU A 325 -13.10 7.86 26.03
C LEU A 325 -13.72 8.97 25.18
N GLY A 326 -14.15 8.70 23.95
CA GLY A 326 -14.71 9.68 23.04
C GLY A 326 -13.69 10.72 22.53
N ILE A 327 -12.38 10.42 22.60
CA ILE A 327 -11.32 11.36 22.19
C ILE A 327 -10.96 11.10 20.74
N TYR A 328 -11.21 12.13 19.91
CA TYR A 328 -10.93 12.16 18.47
C TYR A 328 -10.13 13.42 18.12
N LEU A 329 -9.30 13.34 17.10
CA LEU A 329 -8.62 14.48 16.50
C LEU A 329 -9.34 14.88 15.22
N ASN A 330 -9.79 16.15 15.16
CA ASN A 330 -10.37 16.73 13.95
C ASN A 330 -9.25 17.40 13.15
N LEU A 331 -9.10 17.00 11.88
CA LEU A 331 -8.06 17.47 10.96
C LEU A 331 -8.59 18.42 9.87
N LYS A 332 -9.92 18.55 9.71
CA LYS A 332 -10.57 19.29 8.60
C LYS A 332 -10.22 20.79 8.56
N LYS A 333 -9.90 21.39 9.72
CA LYS A 333 -9.60 22.84 9.84
C LYS A 333 -8.15 23.12 10.23
N ARG A 334 -7.25 22.12 10.14
CA ARG A 334 -5.85 22.30 10.48
C ARG A 334 -5.05 22.74 9.26
N ASP A 335 -3.92 23.40 9.52
CA ASP A 335 -2.90 23.68 8.52
C ASP A 335 -2.49 22.35 7.83
N GLU A 336 -2.55 22.35 6.52
CA GLU A 336 -2.38 21.16 5.67
C GLU A 336 -0.96 20.60 5.75
N ARG A 337 0.05 21.45 5.93
CA ARG A 337 1.46 21.05 6.03
C ARG A 337 1.91 20.72 7.45
N ARG A 338 1.19 21.22 8.44
CA ARG A 338 1.63 21.12 9.83
C ARG A 338 1.43 19.73 10.41
N LYS A 339 2.52 19.10 10.81
CA LYS A 339 2.53 17.81 11.50
C LYS A 339 1.80 17.87 12.83
N LEU A 340 1.10 16.80 13.18
CA LEU A 340 0.57 16.62 14.53
C LEU A 340 1.71 16.36 15.52
N PRO A 341 1.58 16.83 16.76
CA PRO A 341 2.53 16.49 17.82
C PRO A 341 2.67 14.98 17.99
N ARG A 342 3.88 14.47 17.92
CA ARG A 342 4.16 13.02 17.99
C ARG A 342 3.55 12.33 19.21
N PHE A 343 3.44 13.02 20.35
CA PHE A 343 2.86 12.42 21.56
C PHE A 343 1.36 12.08 21.39
N LEU A 344 0.61 12.87 20.60
CA LEU A 344 -0.79 12.58 20.29
C LEU A 344 -0.91 11.34 19.41
N LEU A 345 -0.06 11.24 18.38
CA LEU A 345 -0.04 10.09 17.48
C LEU A 345 0.45 8.82 18.18
N LYS A 346 1.42 8.95 19.11
CA LYS A 346 1.88 7.83 19.95
C LYS A 346 0.79 7.24 20.84
N ALA A 347 -0.29 7.99 21.13
CA ALA A 347 -1.43 7.47 21.87
C ALA A 347 -2.19 6.37 21.12
N LEU A 348 -2.05 6.27 19.79
CA LEU A 348 -2.60 5.16 18.99
C LEU A 348 -2.11 3.78 19.47
N ARG A 349 -0.97 3.69 20.17
CA ARG A 349 -0.50 2.45 20.79
C ARG A 349 -1.52 1.80 21.75
N PHE A 350 -2.44 2.58 22.30
CA PHE A 350 -3.52 2.07 23.15
C PHE A 350 -4.66 1.39 22.40
N MET A 351 -4.63 1.48 21.04
CA MET A 351 -5.57 0.80 20.15
C MET A 351 -5.01 -0.54 19.65
N ARG A 352 -3.81 -0.95 20.08
CA ARG A 352 -3.22 -2.23 19.68
C ARG A 352 -4.08 -3.40 20.15
N ILE A 353 -4.24 -4.36 19.27
CA ILE A 353 -4.97 -5.60 19.51
C ILE A 353 -4.09 -6.80 19.19
N ALA A 354 -4.34 -7.93 19.86
CA ALA A 354 -3.60 -9.16 19.61
C ALA A 354 -4.27 -10.05 18.55
N SER A 355 -5.57 -9.95 18.40
CA SER A 355 -6.38 -10.70 17.41
C SER A 355 -7.78 -10.14 17.33
N ILE A 356 -8.51 -10.54 16.29
CA ILE A 356 -9.96 -10.33 16.11
C ILE A 356 -10.69 -11.68 16.05
N LYS A 357 -12.01 -11.61 16.19
CA LYS A 357 -12.91 -12.77 16.12
C LYS A 357 -13.85 -12.70 14.91
#